data_0ad11f8f0f955cf9a7d2acb1452e3aa0
#
_entry.id   0ad11f8f0f955cf9a7d2acb1452e3aa0
#
_cell.length_a   1.000
_cell.length_b   1.000
_cell.length_c   1.000
_cell.angle_alpha   90.00
_cell.angle_beta   90.00
_cell.angle_gamma   90.00
#
_symmetry.space_group_name_H-M   'P 1'
#
loop_
_entity.id
_entity.type
_entity.pdbx_description
1 polymer ?
#
loop_
_entity_poly.entity_id
_entity_poly.type
_entity_poly.pdbx_seq_one_letter_code
_entity_poly.pdbx_strand_id
1 'polypeptide(L)'
;MCIRDSSRTDGPTSIILSRQNLDSFVVKELDQLKMGGYFVSKKNDATVNLIATGSEVGLALEAEKLLTTDGINCNVVSVPCLETLLSNKNRYNEIFSSKTTNIVIECGHPNSWYKHTQNVIGIDCFGESGKGKDLMDHFGFTPEKITNKIKQMI
;
A
#
# COMPACT_ATOMS: atom_id res chain seq x y z
N MET A 1 -0.56 6.99 14.68
CA MET A 1 -1.57 5.95 14.80
C MET A 1 -1.36 5.13 16.06
N CYS A 2 -0.27 4.40 16.22
CA CYS A 2 -0.06 3.54 17.40
C CYS A 2 -0.22 4.23 18.77
N ILE A 3 0.28 5.45 18.97
CA ILE A 3 0.13 6.18 20.24
C ILE A 3 -1.36 6.47 20.54
N ARG A 4 -2.11 6.95 19.55
CA ARG A 4 -3.55 7.20 19.68
C ARG A 4 -4.30 5.91 20.03
N ASP A 5 -4.01 4.83 19.30
CA ASP A 5 -4.74 3.58 19.45
C ASP A 5 -4.34 2.85 20.76
N SER A 6 -3.08 2.97 21.20
CA SER A 6 -2.63 2.44 22.49
C SER A 6 -3.15 3.21 23.71
N SER A 7 -3.55 4.47 23.53
CA SER A 7 -4.19 5.27 24.59
C SER A 7 -5.70 5.07 24.70
N ARG A 8 -6.29 4.25 23.86
CA ARG A 8 -7.70 3.90 23.85
C ARG A 8 -8.06 3.10 25.11
N THR A 9 -9.19 3.44 25.75
CA THR A 9 -9.64 2.80 27.01
C THR A 9 -10.99 2.09 26.90
N ASP A 10 -11.65 2.17 25.72
CA ASP A 10 -12.98 1.60 25.46
C ASP A 10 -12.95 0.19 24.87
N GLY A 11 -11.74 -0.39 24.72
CA GLY A 11 -11.57 -1.74 24.23
C GLY A 11 -10.10 -2.13 24.01
N PRO A 12 -9.81 -3.39 23.71
CA PRO A 12 -8.46 -3.85 23.41
C PRO A 12 -7.95 -3.26 22.10
N THR A 13 -6.65 -3.03 22.02
CA THR A 13 -5.97 -2.54 20.81
C THR A 13 -4.84 -3.50 20.44
N SER A 14 -4.88 -4.03 19.22
CA SER A 14 -3.77 -4.79 18.63
C SER A 14 -2.95 -3.89 17.73
N ILE A 15 -1.63 -3.84 17.96
CA ILE A 15 -0.69 -3.08 17.13
C ILE A 15 0.19 -4.11 16.41
N ILE A 16 -0.02 -4.22 15.09
CA ILE A 16 0.73 -5.15 14.25
C ILE A 16 1.84 -4.37 13.54
N LEU A 17 3.08 -4.76 13.81
CA LEU A 17 4.28 -4.10 13.28
C LEU A 17 5.08 -5.08 12.42
N SER A 18 5.81 -4.55 11.43
CA SER A 18 6.76 -5.33 10.66
C SER A 18 7.98 -5.68 11.51
N ARG A 19 8.52 -6.88 11.29
CA ARG A 19 9.72 -7.36 11.97
C ARG A 19 11.00 -6.80 11.36
N GLN A 20 10.99 -6.49 10.07
CA GLN A 20 12.11 -5.90 9.36
C GLN A 20 12.26 -4.40 9.64
N ASN A 21 13.47 -3.88 9.47
CA ASN A 21 13.72 -2.45 9.46
C ASN A 21 13.09 -1.84 8.18
N LEU A 22 12.35 -0.77 8.35
CA LEU A 22 11.73 -0.01 7.27
C LEU A 22 12.32 1.39 7.23
N ASP A 23 12.46 1.93 6.03
CA ASP A 23 12.83 3.33 5.85
C ASP A 23 11.73 4.25 6.38
N SER A 24 12.14 5.31 7.04
CA SER A 24 11.22 6.34 7.53
C SER A 24 10.90 7.32 6.41
N PHE A 25 9.64 7.66 6.26
CA PHE A 25 9.21 8.74 5.38
C PHE A 25 8.35 9.74 6.15
N VAL A 26 8.44 11.00 5.74
CA VAL A 26 7.72 12.09 6.40
C VAL A 26 6.27 12.13 5.92
N VAL A 27 5.33 11.96 6.83
CA VAL A 27 3.91 12.21 6.57
C VAL A 27 3.63 13.70 6.80
N LYS A 28 3.33 14.44 5.74
CA LYS A 28 3.11 15.89 5.81
C LYS A 28 1.85 16.27 6.58
N GLU A 29 0.84 15.42 6.56
CA GLU A 29 -0.47 15.69 7.15
C GLU A 29 -0.90 14.54 8.07
N LEU A 30 -0.50 14.61 9.32
CA LEU A 30 -0.80 13.57 10.33
C LEU A 30 -2.30 13.31 10.53
N ASP A 31 -3.15 14.32 10.31
CA ASP A 31 -4.61 14.14 10.42
C ASP A 31 -5.18 13.19 9.36
N GLN A 32 -4.53 13.04 8.22
CA GLN A 32 -4.94 12.06 7.21
C GLN A 32 -4.77 10.62 7.69
N LEU A 33 -3.84 10.36 8.60
CA LEU A 33 -3.68 9.02 9.22
C LEU A 33 -4.96 8.57 9.95
N LYS A 34 -5.69 9.53 10.54
CA LYS A 34 -6.95 9.24 11.25
C LYS A 34 -8.07 8.77 10.31
N MET A 35 -7.92 8.98 9.00
CA MET A 35 -8.89 8.58 7.98
C MET A 35 -8.67 7.17 7.45
N GLY A 36 -7.66 6.43 7.97
CA GLY A 36 -7.35 5.05 7.62
C GLY A 36 -6.49 4.87 6.37
N GLY A 37 -6.34 5.91 5.52
CA GLY A 37 -5.48 5.91 4.34
C GLY A 37 -5.06 7.32 3.96
N TYR A 38 -3.84 7.46 3.38
CA TYR A 38 -3.29 8.76 2.99
C TYR A 38 -2.34 8.65 1.82
N PHE A 39 -2.20 9.74 1.06
CA PHE A 39 -1.21 9.80 -0.02
C PHE A 39 0.18 10.07 0.57
N VAL A 40 1.11 9.17 0.30
CA VAL A 40 2.53 9.33 0.61
C VAL A 40 3.19 10.16 -0.49
N SER A 41 2.83 9.89 -1.75
CA SER A 41 3.19 10.65 -2.94
C SER A 41 1.93 10.95 -3.73
N LYS A 42 1.69 12.20 -4.11
CA LYS A 42 0.52 12.62 -4.89
C LYS A 42 0.96 13.54 -6.03
N LYS A 43 0.56 13.18 -7.25
CA LYS A 43 0.79 13.96 -8.48
C LYS A 43 -0.55 14.35 -9.10
N ASN A 44 -0.63 15.54 -9.67
CA ASN A 44 -1.88 16.06 -10.24
C ASN A 44 -2.33 15.31 -11.50
N ASP A 45 -1.39 14.76 -12.24
CA ASP A 45 -1.56 14.05 -13.52
C ASP A 45 -1.39 12.54 -13.40
N ALA A 46 -1.47 12.00 -12.18
CA ALA A 46 -1.36 10.56 -11.96
C ALA A 46 -2.54 9.81 -12.58
N THR A 47 -2.22 8.78 -13.34
CA THR A 47 -3.19 7.85 -13.94
C THR A 47 -3.32 6.55 -13.16
N VAL A 48 -2.39 6.30 -12.22
CA VAL A 48 -2.31 5.07 -11.41
C VAL A 48 -2.19 5.43 -9.94
N ASN A 49 -2.92 4.71 -9.09
CA ASN A 49 -2.72 4.71 -7.65
C ASN A 49 -2.09 3.38 -7.24
N LEU A 50 -0.88 3.44 -6.67
CA LEU A 50 -0.21 2.32 -6.02
C LEU A 50 -0.61 2.32 -4.55
N ILE A 51 -1.41 1.35 -4.15
CA ILE A 51 -2.00 1.26 -2.81
C ILE A 51 -1.28 0.15 -2.05
N ALA A 52 -0.73 0.47 -0.90
CA ALA A 52 0.03 -0.48 -0.10
C ALA A 52 -0.20 -0.28 1.39
N THR A 53 0.16 -1.27 2.19
CA THR A 53 0.15 -1.20 3.65
C THR A 53 1.49 -1.64 4.22
N GLY A 54 1.85 -1.13 5.40
CA GLY A 54 3.04 -1.57 6.13
C GLY A 54 4.34 -1.47 5.32
N SER A 55 5.03 -2.59 5.20
CA SER A 55 6.34 -2.71 4.53
C SER A 55 6.28 -2.46 3.03
N GLU A 56 5.16 -2.74 2.38
CA GLU A 56 5.00 -2.62 0.93
C GLU A 56 4.92 -1.17 0.45
N VAL A 57 4.70 -0.21 1.37
CA VAL A 57 4.71 1.23 1.03
C VAL A 57 6.08 1.68 0.51
N GLY A 58 7.18 1.19 1.13
CA GLY A 58 8.54 1.44 0.63
C GLY A 58 8.74 0.91 -0.79
N LEU A 59 8.29 -0.33 -1.03
CA LEU A 59 8.35 -0.97 -2.34
C LEU A 59 7.51 -0.22 -3.40
N ALA A 60 6.33 0.29 -3.01
CA ALA A 60 5.50 1.10 -3.89
C ALA A 60 6.17 2.43 -4.27
N LEU A 61 6.89 3.07 -3.33
CA LEU A 61 7.66 4.29 -3.62
C LEU A 61 8.84 4.03 -4.57
N GLU A 62 9.51 2.89 -4.44
CA GLU A 62 10.58 2.51 -5.38
C GLU A 62 10.03 2.19 -6.76
N ALA A 63 8.91 1.46 -6.84
CA ALA A 63 8.22 1.21 -8.11
C ALA A 63 7.71 2.51 -8.77
N GLU A 64 7.19 3.48 -7.99
CA GLU A 64 6.80 4.81 -8.51
C GLU A 64 7.96 5.51 -9.20
N LYS A 65 9.17 5.48 -8.62
CA LYS A 65 10.35 6.09 -9.23
C LYS A 65 10.68 5.45 -10.58
N LEU A 66 10.64 4.13 -10.66
CA LEU A 66 10.90 3.40 -11.92
C LEU A 66 9.81 3.70 -12.97
N LEU A 67 8.54 3.69 -12.59
CA LEU A 67 7.42 4.01 -13.48
C LEU A 67 7.52 5.46 -14.00
N THR A 68 7.94 6.39 -13.15
CA THR A 68 8.12 7.79 -13.54
C THR A 68 9.20 7.95 -14.61
N THR A 69 10.30 7.17 -14.58
CA THR A 69 11.33 7.19 -15.64
C THR A 69 10.78 6.68 -16.97
N ASP A 70 9.73 5.87 -16.94
CA ASP A 70 9.04 5.35 -18.14
C ASP A 70 7.85 6.24 -18.56
N GLY A 71 7.71 7.43 -17.96
CA GLY A 71 6.65 8.39 -18.28
C GLY A 71 5.28 8.07 -17.68
N ILE A 72 5.20 7.13 -16.73
CA ILE A 72 3.95 6.74 -16.05
C ILE A 72 3.89 7.44 -14.70
N ASN A 73 2.97 8.40 -14.56
CA ASN A 73 2.77 9.12 -13.31
C ASN A 73 1.83 8.37 -12.37
N CYS A 74 2.33 8.05 -11.18
CA CYS A 74 1.62 7.32 -10.16
C CYS A 74 1.48 8.13 -8.87
N ASN A 75 0.41 7.92 -8.14
CA ASN A 75 0.33 8.24 -6.71
C ASN A 75 0.75 7.01 -5.90
N VAL A 76 1.31 7.24 -4.72
CA VAL A 76 1.52 6.19 -3.71
C VAL A 76 0.64 6.47 -2.51
N VAL A 77 -0.14 5.48 -2.12
CA VAL A 77 -1.11 5.54 -1.03
C VAL A 77 -0.75 4.50 0.03
N SER A 78 -0.66 4.94 1.27
CA SER A 78 -0.57 4.03 2.43
C SER A 78 -1.94 3.85 3.05
N VAL A 79 -2.34 2.60 3.29
CA VAL A 79 -3.60 2.23 3.96
C VAL A 79 -3.30 1.47 5.24
N PRO A 80 -2.93 2.14 6.33
CA PRO A 80 -2.60 1.48 7.59
C PRO A 80 -3.81 0.88 8.31
N CYS A 81 -5.04 1.25 7.94
CA CYS A 81 -6.26 0.69 8.52
C CYS A 81 -7.40 0.73 7.53
N LEU A 82 -7.69 -0.40 6.90
CA LEU A 82 -8.73 -0.50 5.88
C LEU A 82 -10.13 -0.28 6.47
N GLU A 83 -10.41 -0.78 7.67
CA GLU A 83 -11.71 -0.61 8.33
C GLU A 83 -12.03 0.87 8.59
N THR A 84 -11.03 1.63 9.05
CA THR A 84 -11.17 3.08 9.25
C THR A 84 -11.37 3.80 7.91
N LEU A 85 -10.66 3.38 6.86
CA LEU A 85 -10.82 3.94 5.52
C LEU A 85 -12.23 3.67 4.97
N LEU A 86 -12.77 2.47 5.15
CA LEU A 86 -14.12 2.10 4.72
C LEU A 86 -15.21 2.90 5.45
N SER A 87 -14.95 3.28 6.70
CA SER A 87 -15.86 4.14 7.48
C SER A 87 -15.85 5.60 6.98
N ASN A 88 -14.84 6.01 6.24
CA ASN A 88 -14.70 7.35 5.65
C ASN A 88 -14.92 7.31 4.13
N LYS A 89 -16.18 7.34 3.70
CA LYS A 89 -16.55 7.22 2.28
C LYS A 89 -15.88 8.24 1.35
N ASN A 90 -15.71 9.49 1.81
CA ASN A 90 -15.09 10.54 0.99
C ASN A 90 -13.62 10.20 0.73
N ARG A 91 -12.89 9.77 1.76
CA ARG A 91 -11.49 9.38 1.65
C ARG A 91 -11.33 8.10 0.84
N TYR A 92 -12.20 7.14 1.05
CA TYR A 92 -12.24 5.92 0.24
C TYR A 92 -12.39 6.23 -1.25
N ASN A 93 -13.38 7.05 -1.62
CA ASN A 93 -13.64 7.41 -3.02
C ASN A 93 -12.49 8.25 -3.64
N GLU A 94 -11.75 9.00 -2.82
CA GLU A 94 -10.56 9.71 -3.29
C GLU A 94 -9.42 8.74 -3.62
N ILE A 95 -9.18 7.75 -2.76
CA ILE A 95 -8.12 6.75 -2.93
C ILE A 95 -8.49 5.73 -4.03
N PHE A 96 -9.69 5.14 -3.96
CA PHE A 96 -10.20 4.20 -4.97
C PHE A 96 -10.99 4.94 -6.05
N SER A 97 -10.38 5.96 -6.63
CA SER A 97 -11.02 6.77 -7.67
C SER A 97 -11.21 5.97 -8.96
N SER A 98 -12.38 6.14 -9.60
CA SER A 98 -12.63 5.59 -10.95
C SER A 98 -11.85 6.30 -12.06
N LYS A 99 -11.17 7.41 -11.75
CA LYS A 99 -10.36 8.17 -12.70
C LYS A 99 -8.93 7.64 -12.81
N THR A 100 -8.53 6.74 -11.94
CA THR A 100 -7.19 6.16 -11.89
C THR A 100 -7.28 4.64 -11.89
N THR A 101 -6.28 3.97 -12.45
CA THR A 101 -6.09 2.53 -12.25
C THR A 101 -5.59 2.29 -10.83
N ASN A 102 -6.39 1.63 -10.01
CA ASN A 102 -6.03 1.34 -8.62
C ASN A 102 -5.37 -0.03 -8.54
N ILE A 103 -4.11 -0.08 -8.14
CA ILE A 103 -3.32 -1.31 -8.02
C ILE A 103 -2.87 -1.46 -6.57
N VAL A 104 -3.22 -2.59 -5.96
CA VAL A 104 -2.82 -2.92 -4.59
C VAL A 104 -1.56 -3.77 -4.61
N ILE A 105 -0.62 -3.47 -3.73
CA ILE A 105 0.62 -4.23 -3.49
C ILE A 105 0.57 -4.72 -2.05
N GLU A 106 0.45 -6.06 -1.87
CA GLU A 106 0.21 -6.70 -0.57
C GLU A 106 0.96 -8.03 -0.49
N CYS A 107 1.92 -8.18 0.41
CA CYS A 107 2.63 -9.45 0.63
C CYS A 107 1.77 -10.54 1.29
N GLY A 108 0.56 -10.22 1.67
CA GLY A 108 -0.44 -11.18 2.15
C GLY A 108 -1.32 -11.72 1.03
N HIS A 109 -2.31 -12.52 1.43
CA HIS A 109 -3.30 -13.07 0.51
C HIS A 109 -4.22 -11.95 -0.03
N PRO A 110 -4.45 -11.87 -1.36
CA PRO A 110 -5.12 -10.72 -1.99
C PRO A 110 -6.63 -10.60 -1.72
N ASN A 111 -7.28 -11.60 -1.13
CA ASN A 111 -8.73 -11.67 -0.98
C ASN A 111 -9.38 -10.45 -0.31
N SER A 112 -8.72 -9.85 0.68
CA SER A 112 -9.24 -8.68 1.37
C SER A 112 -9.39 -7.46 0.45
N TRP A 113 -8.61 -7.42 -0.64
CA TRP A 113 -8.54 -6.30 -1.56
C TRP A 113 -9.41 -6.44 -2.81
N TYR A 114 -9.81 -7.64 -3.21
CA TYR A 114 -10.63 -7.87 -4.41
C TYR A 114 -12.02 -7.22 -4.36
N LYS A 115 -12.49 -6.83 -3.17
CA LYS A 115 -13.72 -6.04 -3.02
C LYS A 115 -13.55 -4.58 -3.47
N HIS A 116 -12.32 -4.11 -3.61
CA HIS A 116 -11.95 -2.71 -3.84
C HIS A 116 -11.34 -2.48 -5.23
N THR A 117 -10.58 -3.46 -5.72
CA THR A 117 -10.01 -3.46 -7.07
C THR A 117 -9.72 -4.88 -7.53
N GLN A 118 -9.74 -5.11 -8.86
CA GLN A 118 -9.31 -6.38 -9.43
C GLN A 118 -7.79 -6.47 -9.62
N ASN A 119 -7.09 -5.32 -9.56
CA ASN A 119 -5.65 -5.25 -9.78
C ASN A 119 -4.93 -5.38 -8.42
N VAL A 120 -4.65 -6.60 -8.01
CA VAL A 120 -3.93 -6.89 -6.76
C VAL A 120 -2.69 -7.72 -7.05
N ILE A 121 -1.54 -7.21 -6.64
CA ILE A 121 -0.28 -7.94 -6.62
C ILE A 121 -0.14 -8.51 -5.21
N GLY A 122 -0.47 -9.78 -5.04
CA GLY A 122 -0.50 -10.49 -3.76
C GLY A 122 0.20 -11.85 -3.85
N ILE A 123 0.23 -12.57 -2.73
CA ILE A 123 0.70 -13.96 -2.64
C ILE A 123 -0.51 -14.83 -2.40
N ASP A 124 -0.89 -15.64 -3.38
CA ASP A 124 -2.06 -16.52 -3.37
C ASP A 124 -1.71 -18.01 -3.15
N CYS A 125 -0.45 -18.28 -2.88
CA CYS A 125 0.05 -19.61 -2.59
C CYS A 125 0.56 -19.71 -1.13
N PHE A 126 0.90 -20.92 -0.72
CA PHE A 126 1.45 -21.17 0.61
C PHE A 126 2.82 -20.50 0.76
N GLY A 127 3.08 -19.88 1.92
CA GLY A 127 4.34 -19.23 2.22
C GLY A 127 5.49 -20.24 2.36
N GLU A 128 6.71 -19.74 2.24
CA GLU A 128 7.93 -20.55 2.37
C GLU A 128 8.81 -20.06 3.51
N SER A 129 9.76 -20.90 3.93
CA SER A 129 10.76 -20.60 4.95
C SER A 129 12.07 -20.19 4.30
N GLY A 130 12.62 -19.03 4.68
CA GLY A 130 13.86 -18.53 4.13
C GLY A 130 14.23 -17.16 4.68
N LYS A 131 15.30 -16.58 4.13
CA LYS A 131 15.66 -15.20 4.43
C LYS A 131 14.65 -14.25 3.78
N GLY A 132 14.18 -13.25 4.49
CA GLY A 132 13.14 -12.34 4.01
C GLY A 132 13.42 -11.74 2.63
N LYS A 133 14.64 -11.29 2.37
CA LYS A 133 15.03 -10.74 1.07
C LYS A 133 14.91 -11.75 -0.08
N ASP A 134 15.32 -13.00 0.17
CA ASP A 134 15.28 -14.07 -0.84
C ASP A 134 13.82 -14.46 -1.13
N LEU A 135 12.98 -14.47 -0.09
CA LEU A 135 11.54 -14.73 -0.22
C LEU A 135 10.81 -13.60 -0.96
N MET A 136 11.13 -12.34 -0.67
CA MET A 136 10.57 -11.20 -1.40
C MET A 136 10.91 -11.29 -2.89
N ASP A 137 12.15 -11.64 -3.24
CA ASP A 137 12.54 -11.84 -4.64
C ASP A 137 11.83 -13.05 -5.26
N HIS A 138 11.75 -14.17 -4.54
CA HIS A 138 11.07 -15.40 -4.97
C HIS A 138 9.61 -15.15 -5.33
N PHE A 139 8.86 -14.47 -4.45
CA PHE A 139 7.45 -14.14 -4.67
C PHE A 139 7.24 -12.94 -5.62
N GLY A 140 8.31 -12.31 -6.09
CA GLY A 140 8.23 -11.23 -7.06
C GLY A 140 7.93 -9.86 -6.45
N PHE A 141 8.31 -9.64 -5.21
CA PHE A 141 8.20 -8.37 -4.49
C PHE A 141 9.53 -7.62 -4.47
N THR A 142 10.10 -7.40 -5.66
CA THR A 142 11.19 -6.44 -5.88
C THR A 142 10.68 -5.25 -6.70
N PRO A 143 11.31 -4.07 -6.61
CA PRO A 143 10.88 -2.89 -7.35
C PRO A 143 10.70 -3.14 -8.84
N GLU A 144 11.64 -3.85 -9.46
CA GLU A 144 11.64 -4.16 -10.90
C GLU A 144 10.50 -5.13 -11.27
N LYS A 145 10.32 -6.20 -10.48
CA LYS A 145 9.28 -7.21 -10.73
C LYS A 145 7.89 -6.61 -10.53
N ILE A 146 7.70 -5.80 -9.48
CA ILE A 146 6.45 -5.07 -9.23
C ILE A 146 6.17 -4.09 -10.36
N THR A 147 7.17 -3.29 -10.77
CA THR A 147 7.04 -2.36 -11.89
C THR A 147 6.60 -3.06 -13.18
N ASN A 148 7.17 -4.21 -13.49
CA ASN A 148 6.81 -5.00 -14.66
C ASN A 148 5.37 -5.54 -14.57
N LYS A 149 4.93 -6.01 -13.39
CA LYS A 149 3.54 -6.45 -13.17
C LYS A 149 2.57 -5.27 -13.34
N ILE A 150 2.90 -4.10 -12.78
CA ILE A 150 2.08 -2.88 -12.91
C ILE A 150 1.90 -2.51 -14.39
N LYS A 151 2.97 -2.53 -15.19
CA LYS A 151 2.91 -2.22 -16.63
C LYS A 151 2.01 -3.16 -17.44
N GLN A 152 1.77 -4.36 -16.95
CA GLN A 152 0.85 -5.32 -17.59
C GLN A 152 -0.62 -5.10 -17.20
N MET A 153 -0.88 -4.27 -16.16
CA MET A 153 -2.22 -3.99 -15.64
C MET A 153 -2.81 -2.65 -16.09
N ILE A 154 -2.00 -1.82 -16.78
CA ILE A 154 -2.38 -0.45 -17.22
C ILE A 154 -2.47 -0.31 -18.73
#